data_74d0b31ed1c1827c9558258d91df5273
#
_entry.id   74d0b31ed1c1827c9558258d91df5273
#
_cell.length_a   1.000
_cell.length_b   1.000
_cell.length_c   1.000
_cell.angle_alpha   90.00
_cell.angle_beta   90.00
_cell.angle_gamma   90.00
#
_symmetry.space_group_name_H-M   'P 1'
#
loop_
_entity.id
_entity.type
_entity.pdbx_description
1 polymer ?
#
loop_
_entity_poly.entity_id
_entity_poly.type
_entity_poly.pdbx_seq_one_letter_code
_entity_poly.pdbx_strand_id
1 'polypeptide(L)' 'MEMKRLTGGNLRAAGYDDKNRVLVVELTSGTFQYSGVTADMWRRFAGASSPWSFFRDNIDEEFPAKRIR' A
#
# COMPACT_ATOMS: atom_id res chain seq x y z
N MET A 1 11.02 -8.47 -1.72
CA MET A 1 9.81 -7.72 -2.13
C MET A 1 10.20 -6.55 -2.99
N GLU A 2 9.56 -6.44 -4.11
CA GLU A 2 9.83 -5.40 -5.09
C GLU A 2 8.90 -4.20 -4.85
N MET A 3 9.48 -3.01 -4.80
CA MET A 3 8.69 -1.80 -4.62
C MET A 3 8.36 -1.17 -5.96
N LYS A 4 7.09 -0.83 -6.13
CA LYS A 4 6.60 -0.16 -7.32
C LYS A 4 6.37 1.32 -7.00
N ARG A 5 6.86 2.21 -7.85
CA ARG A 5 6.64 3.63 -7.66
C ARG A 5 5.19 3.99 -7.99
N LEU A 6 4.48 4.48 -6.99
CA LEU A 6 3.09 4.92 -7.13
C LEU A 6 3.01 6.33 -6.57
N THR A 7 2.80 7.31 -7.43
CA THR A 7 2.83 8.70 -7.03
C THR A 7 1.43 9.31 -6.95
N GLY A 8 1.20 10.17 -5.96
CA GLY A 8 -0.06 10.86 -5.76
C GLY A 8 -0.21 11.24 -4.29
N GLY A 9 -0.61 12.46 -4.00
CA GLY A 9 -0.75 12.92 -2.62
C GLY A 9 0.54 12.68 -1.83
N ASN A 10 0.44 11.96 -0.73
CA ASN A 10 1.59 11.63 0.11
C ASN A 10 2.20 10.27 -0.23
N LEU A 11 1.70 9.62 -1.26
CA LEU A 11 2.15 8.29 -1.65
C LEU A 11 3.41 8.37 -2.53
N ARG A 12 4.41 7.54 -2.23
CA ARG A 12 5.66 7.50 -2.98
C ARG A 12 5.89 6.16 -3.68
N ALA A 13 5.71 5.07 -2.95
CA ALA A 13 5.93 3.74 -3.49
C ALA A 13 5.18 2.72 -2.66
N ALA A 14 5.01 1.53 -3.21
CA ALA A 14 4.38 0.44 -2.49
C ALA A 14 4.90 -0.89 -3.01
N GLY A 15 4.91 -1.89 -2.15
CA GLY A 15 5.29 -3.24 -2.51
C GLY A 15 4.39 -4.24 -1.81
N TYR A 16 4.29 -5.43 -2.36
CA TYR A 16 3.40 -6.44 -1.82
C TYR A 16 4.13 -7.77 -1.64
N ASP A 17 3.93 -8.37 -0.47
CA ASP A 17 4.42 -9.70 -0.18
C ASP A 17 3.24 -10.66 -0.28
N ASP A 18 3.14 -11.35 -1.39
CA ASP A 18 2.05 -12.27 -1.68
C ASP A 18 2.03 -13.45 -0.72
N LYS A 19 3.19 -13.89 -0.29
CA LYS A 19 3.32 -15.03 0.61
C LYS A 19 2.73 -14.76 1.98
N ASN A 20 2.99 -13.59 2.51
CA ASN A 20 2.54 -13.21 3.85
C ASN A 20 1.33 -12.27 3.83
N ARG A 21 0.87 -11.91 2.64
CA ARG A 21 -0.26 -10.99 2.44
C ARG A 21 -0.04 -9.65 3.14
N VAL A 22 1.15 -9.13 2.97
CA VAL A 22 1.56 -7.88 3.58
C VAL A 22 1.80 -6.83 2.51
N LEU A 23 1.18 -5.68 2.67
CA LEU A 23 1.39 -4.53 1.81
C LEU A 23 2.30 -3.55 2.53
N VAL A 24 3.37 -3.13 1.88
CA VAL A 24 4.26 -2.10 2.41
C VAL A 24 4.04 -0.84 1.59
N VAL A 25 3.74 0.26 2.26
CA VAL A 25 3.45 1.54 1.62
C VAL A 25 4.42 2.58 2.13
N GLU A 26 5.12 3.21 1.21
CA GLU A 26 6.05 4.30 1.52
C GLU A 26 5.33 5.64 1.30
N LEU A 27 5.14 6.36 2.38
CA LEU A 27 4.51 7.68 2.37
C LEU A 27 5.56 8.74 2.70
N THR A 28 5.22 10.00 2.49
CA THR A 28 6.13 11.11 2.83
C THR A 28 6.41 11.17 4.33
N SER A 29 5.48 10.67 5.16
CA SER A 29 5.61 10.67 6.62
C SER A 29 6.32 9.44 7.17
N GLY A 30 6.55 8.42 6.36
CA GLY A 30 7.21 7.19 6.80
C GLY A 30 6.75 5.99 6.00
N THR A 31 7.23 4.80 6.37
CA THR A 31 6.88 3.56 5.70
C THR A 31 6.02 2.71 6.65
N PHE A 32 4.92 2.19 6.13
CA PHE A 32 3.94 1.44 6.90
C PHE A 32 3.69 0.08 6.28
N GLN A 33 3.39 -0.88 7.14
CA GLN A 33 3.09 -2.24 6.75
C GLN A 33 1.63 -2.54 7.10
N TYR A 34 0.88 -3.05 6.12
CA TYR A 34 -0.52 -3.40 6.28
C TYR A 34 -0.68 -4.90 6.14
N SER A 35 -1.29 -5.54 7.13
CA SER A 35 -1.45 -6.99 7.18
C SER A 35 -2.81 -7.44 6.68
N GLY A 36 -2.87 -8.62 6.06
CA GLY A 36 -4.13 -9.20 5.59
C GLY A 36 -4.61 -8.68 4.26
N VAL A 37 -3.76 -7.97 3.53
CA VAL A 37 -4.13 -7.44 2.21
C VAL A 37 -4.06 -8.56 1.18
N THR A 38 -5.14 -8.73 0.41
CA THR A 38 -5.18 -9.78 -0.61
C THR A 38 -4.44 -9.35 -1.88
N ALA A 39 -4.03 -10.34 -2.69
CA ALA A 39 -3.39 -10.06 -3.97
C ALA A 39 -4.32 -9.27 -4.89
N ASP A 40 -5.63 -9.52 -4.82
CA ASP A 40 -6.61 -8.78 -5.61
C ASP A 40 -6.61 -7.30 -5.22
N MET A 41 -6.59 -7.01 -3.93
CA MET A 41 -6.54 -5.63 -3.42
C MET A 41 -5.25 -4.94 -3.88
N TRP A 42 -4.13 -5.66 -3.83
CA TRP A 42 -2.86 -5.13 -4.33
C TRP A 42 -2.94 -4.78 -5.82
N ARG A 43 -3.50 -5.68 -6.63
CA ARG A 43 -3.62 -5.42 -8.07
C ARG A 43 -4.48 -4.19 -8.35
N ARG A 44 -5.58 -4.04 -7.63
CA ARG A 44 -6.46 -2.88 -7.79
C ARG A 44 -5.75 -1.59 -7.40
N PHE A 45 -5.02 -1.64 -6.30
CA PHE A 45 -4.26 -0.48 -5.83
C PHE A 45 -3.16 -0.10 -6.82
N ALA A 46 -2.37 -1.08 -7.24
CA ALA A 46 -1.26 -0.83 -8.16
C ALA A 46 -1.71 -0.35 -9.54
N GLY A 47 -2.91 -0.76 -9.97
CA GLY A 47 -3.48 -0.36 -11.25
C GLY A 47 -4.43 0.82 -11.19
N ALA A 48 -4.64 1.42 -10.02
CA ALA A 48 -5.58 2.51 -9.87
C ALA A 48 -5.11 3.77 -10.61
N SER A 49 -6.04 4.49 -11.22
CA SER A 49 -5.72 5.76 -11.88
C SER A 49 -5.32 6.82 -10.85
N SER A 50 -5.83 6.70 -9.64
CA SER A 50 -5.43 7.55 -8.52
C SER A 50 -5.10 6.67 -7.32
N PRO A 51 -3.86 6.18 -7.23
CA PRO A 51 -3.48 5.26 -6.15
C PRO A 51 -3.65 5.86 -4.75
N TRP A 52 -3.40 7.14 -4.59
CA TRP A 52 -3.55 7.81 -3.31
C TRP A 52 -5.00 7.77 -2.82
N SER A 53 -5.95 8.07 -3.71
CA SER A 53 -7.37 8.02 -3.37
C SER A 53 -7.80 6.60 -3.05
N PHE A 54 -7.35 5.64 -3.85
CA PHE A 54 -7.66 4.24 -3.62
C PHE A 54 -7.14 3.79 -2.25
N PHE A 55 -5.93 4.15 -1.91
CA PHE A 55 -5.31 3.80 -0.64
C PHE A 55 -6.13 4.36 0.53
N ARG A 56 -6.50 5.62 0.47
CA ARG A 56 -7.26 6.26 1.53
C ARG A 56 -8.63 5.65 1.72
N ASP A 57 -9.28 5.28 0.63
CA ASP A 57 -10.66 4.80 0.67
C ASP A 57 -10.77 3.30 0.98
N ASN A 58 -9.74 2.52 0.65
CA ASN A 58 -9.85 1.06 0.69
C ASN A 58 -8.82 0.37 1.58
N ILE A 59 -7.73 1.03 1.94
CA ILE A 59 -6.63 0.38 2.67
C ILE A 59 -6.34 1.04 4.01
N ASP A 60 -6.27 2.35 4.05
CA ASP A 60 -5.74 3.10 5.19
C ASP A 60 -6.39 2.74 6.53
N GLU A 61 -7.71 2.61 6.58
CA GLU A 61 -8.42 2.30 7.81
C GLU A 61 -9.02 0.89 7.83
N GLU A 62 -8.84 0.13 6.76
CA GLU A 62 -9.43 -1.19 6.60
C GLU A 62 -8.54 -2.32 7.09
N PHE A 63 -7.25 -2.10 7.18
CA PHE A 63 -6.29 -3.12 7.57
C PHE A 63 -5.40 -2.63 8.71
N PRO A 64 -4.95 -3.55 9.60
CA PRO A 64 -4.00 -3.17 10.65
C PRO A 64 -2.71 -2.61 10.05
N ALA A 65 -2.27 -1.49 10.57
CA ALA A 65 -1.07 -0.83 10.09
C ALA A 65 0.01 -0.78 11.16
N LYS A 66 1.25 -0.95 10.74
CA LYS A 66 2.41 -0.84 11.62
C LYS A 66 3.45 0.03 10.92
N ARG A 67 3.93 1.05 11.61
CA ARG A 67 5.01 1.86 11.08
C ARG A 67 6.32 1.10 11.21
N ILE A 68 7.04 0.94 10.10
CA ILE A 68 8.29 0.19 10.07
C ILE A 68 9.51 1.08 9.78
N ARG A 69 9.25 2.34 9.40
CA ARG A 69 10.37 3.22 9.11
C ARG A 69 10.02 4.68 9.29
#